data_c8bad209daa016c2b0196aed347ccbbf
#
_entry.id   c8bad209daa016c2b0196aed347ccbbf
#
_cell.length_a   1.000
_cell.length_b   1.000
_cell.length_c   1.000
_cell.angle_alpha   90.00
_cell.angle_beta   90.00
_cell.angle_gamma   90.00
#
_symmetry.space_group_name_H-M   'P 1'
#
loop_
_entity.id
_entity.type
_entity.pdbx_description
1 polymer ?
#
loop_
_entity_poly.entity_id
_entity_poly.type
_entity_poly.pdbx_seq_one_letter_code
_entity_poly.pdbx_strand_id
1 'polypeptide(L)'
;MNRMKDRQNIRVALAGVVLAATAALPLSVGAQEVTYAADIAPIVQENCVRCHRAGTAAPMVLETYEQVRAFAPLIKHSVQTRTMPPGWYIDRTLGIQDFKNNPSLSDQEIETISHWVDTGMAAGDLSQLPAPVVWQADHEYWQLEQDQGWGPPDMIITSPPFTVPANSGDQWWEPDAAILDVLDTELTGGRWVRAVETRPADSESGYVFHHANTSLRRAADDGQSGNGAGLSSAAVGKRIDMYPEDAGKQILPDDEIHFSMHLYPIGREVVDAQIQVGIWLYPEGEEPKYTTNDETSFNSGESRDLGLPRYTDLLIPPHGYQMLRGNFVLEQNARVHSIRGHMHLRGGYQMMEVIYPDGRREVINKIDWNHLWHTTHIYEDLSRPLLPKGTVLIATSLLDNTADNPSNPDPDQWVVYNRRSAGEMAHIRFGITWIPDEDFEQMVAERERLLKELDQPAADEE
;
A
#
# COMPACT_ATOMS: atom_id res chain seq x y z
N MET A 1 -81.68 -18.32 47.09
CA MET A 1 -82.85 -19.05 46.51
C MET A 1 -82.33 -20.06 45.50
N ASN A 2 -82.30 -21.33 45.89
CA ASN A 2 -82.78 -22.56 45.22
C ASN A 2 -82.44 -22.70 43.73
N ARG A 3 -81.91 -23.77 43.23
CA ARG A 3 -81.99 -25.26 43.49
C ARG A 3 -80.85 -25.92 42.65
N MET A 4 -80.07 -26.82 43.16
CA MET A 4 -80.17 -28.26 43.24
C MET A 4 -80.33 -29.03 41.90
N LYS A 5 -79.36 -29.96 41.73
CA LYS A 5 -79.38 -31.29 41.11
C LYS A 5 -79.37 -31.43 39.59
N ASP A 6 -78.44 -32.19 39.01
CA ASP A 6 -78.48 -33.61 38.91
C ASP A 6 -77.16 -34.32 38.56
N ARG A 7 -76.99 -35.47 39.11
CA ARG A 7 -75.88 -36.41 38.84
C ARG A 7 -76.20 -37.25 37.61
N GLN A 8 -75.26 -37.44 36.74
CA GLN A 8 -75.17 -38.64 35.91
C GLN A 8 -73.76 -39.19 35.82
N ASN A 9 -73.59 -40.41 36.28
CA ASN A 9 -72.41 -41.24 36.19
C ASN A 9 -72.18 -41.73 34.76
N ILE A 10 -71.03 -41.47 34.19
CA ILE A 10 -70.57 -42.20 33.00
C ILE A 10 -69.17 -42.78 33.32
N ARG A 11 -69.16 -44.12 33.36
CA ARG A 11 -67.91 -44.90 33.41
C ARG A 11 -67.26 -44.82 32.05
N VAL A 12 -66.02 -44.36 32.02
CA VAL A 12 -65.17 -44.46 30.82
C VAL A 12 -63.88 -45.20 31.18
N ALA A 13 -63.61 -46.22 30.39
CA ALA A 13 -62.53 -47.17 30.54
C ALA A 13 -61.14 -46.46 30.36
N LEU A 14 -60.19 -46.81 31.25
CA LEU A 14 -58.77 -46.51 31.06
C LEU A 14 -58.23 -47.36 29.92
N ALA A 15 -57.92 -46.75 28.80
CA ALA A 15 -57.01 -47.28 27.81
C ALA A 15 -55.60 -46.62 28.06
N GLY A 16 -54.70 -47.43 28.55
CA GLY A 16 -53.32 -47.03 28.79
C GLY A 16 -52.60 -46.79 27.46
N VAL A 17 -52.25 -45.52 27.18
CA VAL A 17 -51.33 -45.18 26.13
C VAL A 17 -49.92 -45.08 26.73
N VAL A 18 -49.09 -46.09 26.45
CA VAL A 18 -47.63 -46.01 26.73
C VAL A 18 -46.99 -45.05 25.74
N LEU A 19 -46.72 -43.80 26.16
CA LEU A 19 -45.89 -42.89 25.41
C LEU A 19 -44.43 -43.33 25.59
N ALA A 20 -43.84 -43.95 24.56
CA ALA A 20 -42.41 -44.14 24.47
C ALA A 20 -41.77 -42.76 24.24
N ALA A 21 -41.23 -42.18 25.28
CA ALA A 21 -40.37 -40.96 25.15
C ALA A 21 -39.05 -41.35 24.48
N THR A 22 -38.95 -41.20 23.16
CA THR A 22 -37.68 -41.20 22.47
C THR A 22 -36.93 -39.94 22.88
N ALA A 23 -35.96 -40.08 23.80
CA ALA A 23 -34.99 -39.03 24.09
C ALA A 23 -34.16 -38.78 22.80
N ALA A 24 -34.55 -37.77 22.04
CA ALA A 24 -33.68 -37.20 21.02
C ALA A 24 -32.51 -36.54 21.75
N LEU A 25 -31.39 -37.24 21.82
CA LEU A 25 -30.12 -36.63 22.18
C LEU A 25 -29.87 -35.51 21.17
N PRO A 26 -29.63 -34.25 21.57
CA PRO A 26 -29.18 -33.25 20.65
C PRO A 26 -27.83 -33.76 20.08
N LEU A 27 -27.80 -34.04 18.79
CA LEU A 27 -26.56 -34.08 18.04
C LEU A 27 -25.96 -32.67 18.20
N SER A 28 -25.08 -32.51 19.18
CA SER A 28 -24.16 -31.38 19.18
C SER A 28 -23.38 -31.52 17.87
N VAL A 29 -23.75 -30.73 16.88
CA VAL A 29 -22.84 -30.40 15.77
C VAL A 29 -21.66 -29.74 16.49
N GLY A 30 -20.62 -30.53 16.78
CA GLY A 30 -19.41 -30.03 17.36
C GLY A 30 -18.95 -28.91 16.42
N ALA A 31 -18.83 -27.70 16.93
CA ALA A 31 -18.16 -26.63 16.17
C ALA A 31 -16.83 -27.24 15.75
N GLN A 32 -16.57 -27.25 14.44
CA GLN A 32 -15.31 -27.77 13.90
C GLN A 32 -14.18 -26.99 14.56
N GLU A 33 -13.25 -27.69 15.20
CA GLU A 33 -12.12 -27.05 15.87
C GLU A 33 -11.28 -26.31 14.83
N VAL A 34 -11.06 -25.01 15.05
CA VAL A 34 -10.19 -24.21 14.19
C VAL A 34 -8.75 -24.68 14.36
N THR A 35 -8.12 -25.07 13.27
CA THR A 35 -6.75 -25.60 13.26
C THR A 35 -5.81 -24.78 12.38
N TYR A 36 -4.52 -24.90 12.66
CA TYR A 36 -3.52 -24.22 11.82
C TYR A 36 -3.59 -24.72 10.38
N ALA A 37 -3.57 -26.03 10.16
CA ALA A 37 -3.46 -26.60 8.83
C ALA A 37 -4.65 -26.25 7.91
N ALA A 38 -5.88 -26.29 8.46
CA ALA A 38 -7.07 -26.08 7.68
C ALA A 38 -7.48 -24.60 7.55
N ASP A 39 -7.30 -23.82 8.64
CA ASP A 39 -7.93 -22.50 8.74
C ASP A 39 -6.94 -21.35 8.77
N ILE A 40 -5.79 -21.52 9.45
CA ILE A 40 -4.83 -20.44 9.68
C ILE A 40 -3.75 -20.37 8.58
N ALA A 41 -3.22 -21.52 8.15
CA ALA A 41 -2.15 -21.56 7.16
C ALA A 41 -2.55 -20.88 5.84
N PRO A 42 -3.75 -21.06 5.29
CA PRO A 42 -4.19 -20.31 4.10
C PRO A 42 -4.14 -18.80 4.30
N ILE A 43 -4.72 -18.31 5.43
CA ILE A 43 -4.73 -16.86 5.75
C ILE A 43 -3.30 -16.32 5.86
N VAL A 44 -2.42 -17.05 6.58
CA VAL A 44 -1.03 -16.64 6.78
C VAL A 44 -0.25 -16.63 5.47
N GLN A 45 -0.43 -17.64 4.63
CA GLN A 45 0.26 -17.71 3.33
C GLN A 45 -0.14 -16.57 2.40
N GLU A 46 -1.43 -16.24 2.35
CA GLU A 46 -1.95 -15.21 1.47
C GLU A 46 -1.59 -13.80 1.94
N ASN A 47 -1.72 -13.52 3.25
CA ASN A 47 -1.68 -12.16 3.75
C ASN A 47 -0.40 -11.80 4.53
N CYS A 48 0.35 -12.80 5.07
CA CYS A 48 1.47 -12.54 5.97
C CYS A 48 2.84 -12.90 5.36
N VAL A 49 2.97 -14.10 4.78
CA VAL A 49 4.26 -14.65 4.29
C VAL A 49 4.83 -13.79 3.17
N ARG A 50 4.01 -13.08 2.43
CA ARG A 50 4.44 -12.07 1.45
C ARG A 50 5.55 -11.15 1.98
N CYS A 51 5.44 -10.76 3.25
CA CYS A 51 6.42 -9.91 3.93
C CYS A 51 7.20 -10.67 5.00
N HIS A 52 6.54 -11.59 5.75
CA HIS A 52 7.11 -12.33 6.87
C HIS A 52 7.74 -13.66 6.43
N ARG A 53 8.75 -13.59 5.56
CA ARG A 53 9.54 -14.72 5.08
C ARG A 53 11.04 -14.46 5.21
N ALA A 54 11.82 -15.50 5.08
CA ALA A 54 13.27 -15.36 5.10
C ALA A 54 13.78 -14.42 3.99
N GLY A 55 14.72 -13.53 4.32
CA GLY A 55 15.34 -12.60 3.36
C GLY A 55 14.55 -11.32 3.09
N THR A 56 13.51 -11.03 3.87
CA THR A 56 12.75 -9.77 3.79
C THR A 56 13.02 -8.86 4.98
N ALA A 57 12.52 -7.61 4.92
CA ALA A 57 12.68 -6.63 6.00
C ALA A 57 11.79 -6.90 7.23
N ALA A 58 10.84 -7.82 7.17
CA ALA A 58 9.98 -8.15 8.30
C ALA A 58 10.76 -8.79 9.44
N PRO A 59 10.52 -8.41 10.71
CA PRO A 59 11.36 -8.81 11.84
C PRO A 59 11.21 -10.28 12.25
N MET A 60 10.19 -10.99 11.74
CA MET A 60 9.92 -12.39 12.06
C MET A 60 9.50 -13.16 10.82
N VAL A 61 9.83 -14.44 10.78
CA VAL A 61 9.43 -15.37 9.71
C VAL A 61 8.19 -16.14 10.17
N LEU A 62 7.18 -16.29 9.30
CA LEU A 62 5.89 -16.94 9.57
C LEU A 62 5.57 -18.04 8.53
N GLU A 63 6.57 -18.82 8.14
CA GLU A 63 6.45 -19.84 7.08
C GLU A 63 6.02 -21.21 7.60
N THR A 64 6.20 -21.48 8.92
CA THR A 64 5.86 -22.78 9.52
C THR A 64 4.90 -22.64 10.69
N TYR A 65 4.21 -23.75 11.04
CA TYR A 65 3.36 -23.79 12.22
C TYR A 65 4.08 -23.34 13.49
N GLU A 66 5.30 -23.80 13.71
CA GLU A 66 6.09 -23.49 14.90
C GLU A 66 6.39 -21.98 14.98
N GLN A 67 6.73 -21.38 13.84
CA GLN A 67 7.00 -19.94 13.74
C GLN A 67 5.73 -19.12 14.01
N VAL A 68 4.62 -19.45 13.36
CA VAL A 68 3.35 -18.75 13.56
C VAL A 68 2.86 -18.91 15.00
N ARG A 69 2.93 -20.13 15.57
CA ARG A 69 2.55 -20.41 16.96
C ARG A 69 3.39 -19.61 17.96
N ALA A 70 4.70 -19.47 17.72
CA ALA A 70 5.59 -18.72 18.60
C ALA A 70 5.19 -17.25 18.72
N PHE A 71 4.66 -16.65 17.67
CA PHE A 71 4.22 -15.26 17.62
C PHE A 71 2.70 -15.08 17.66
N ALA A 72 1.92 -16.15 17.84
CA ALA A 72 0.46 -16.12 17.75
C ALA A 72 -0.23 -15.07 18.63
N PRO A 73 0.16 -14.83 19.90
CA PRO A 73 -0.44 -13.75 20.70
C PRO A 73 -0.17 -12.36 20.12
N LEU A 74 1.03 -12.13 19.56
CA LEU A 74 1.38 -10.87 18.93
C LEU A 74 0.64 -10.69 17.59
N ILE A 75 0.54 -11.75 16.79
CA ILE A 75 -0.25 -11.77 15.55
C ILE A 75 -1.70 -11.41 15.86
N LYS A 76 -2.34 -12.10 16.83
CA LYS A 76 -3.70 -11.78 17.27
C LYS A 76 -3.85 -10.30 17.64
N HIS A 77 -2.96 -9.78 18.48
CA HIS A 77 -3.00 -8.37 18.88
C HIS A 77 -2.91 -7.44 17.66
N SER A 78 -1.94 -7.67 16.78
CA SER A 78 -1.70 -6.83 15.62
C SER A 78 -2.84 -6.83 14.61
N VAL A 79 -3.49 -7.97 14.37
CA VAL A 79 -4.65 -8.03 13.46
C VAL A 79 -5.90 -7.44 14.10
N GLN A 80 -6.11 -7.64 15.41
CA GLN A 80 -7.24 -7.04 16.14
C GLN A 80 -7.14 -5.51 16.22
N THR A 81 -5.93 -4.98 16.41
CA THR A 81 -5.67 -3.52 16.42
C THR A 81 -5.52 -2.96 15.01
N ARG A 82 -5.59 -3.80 13.99
CA ARG A 82 -5.48 -3.43 12.56
C ARG A 82 -4.16 -2.72 12.22
N THR A 83 -3.09 -3.04 12.95
CA THR A 83 -1.74 -2.55 12.68
C THR A 83 -0.98 -3.41 11.68
N MET A 84 -1.46 -4.63 11.40
CA MET A 84 -0.95 -5.54 10.37
C MET A 84 -2.10 -6.10 9.53
N PRO A 85 -1.98 -6.08 8.18
CA PRO A 85 -0.95 -5.44 7.34
C PRO A 85 -0.92 -3.92 7.48
N PRO A 86 0.29 -3.29 7.53
CA PRO A 86 0.43 -1.88 7.84
C PRO A 86 -0.10 -0.97 6.73
N GLY A 87 -0.91 0.04 7.11
CA GLY A 87 -1.42 1.06 6.20
C GLY A 87 -2.56 0.62 5.25
N TRP A 88 -3.11 -0.59 5.42
CA TRP A 88 -4.12 -1.14 4.52
C TRP A 88 -5.55 -1.19 5.06
N TYR A 89 -5.77 -0.90 6.32
CA TYR A 89 -7.13 -0.86 6.87
C TYR A 89 -7.79 0.48 6.58
N ILE A 90 -8.62 0.48 5.56
CA ILE A 90 -9.28 1.68 5.05
C ILE A 90 -10.53 1.99 5.88
N ASP A 91 -10.61 3.20 6.41
CA ASP A 91 -11.82 3.68 7.08
C ASP A 91 -12.90 4.01 6.05
N ARG A 92 -13.77 3.04 5.80
CA ARG A 92 -14.89 3.17 4.83
C ARG A 92 -15.92 4.21 5.24
N THR A 93 -15.95 4.63 6.51
CA THR A 93 -16.86 5.70 6.96
C THR A 93 -16.50 7.06 6.37
N LEU A 94 -15.27 7.21 5.89
CA LEU A 94 -14.80 8.42 5.20
C LEU A 94 -15.19 8.45 3.71
N GLY A 95 -15.79 7.39 3.17
CA GLY A 95 -16.16 7.30 1.76
C GLY A 95 -15.01 7.00 0.80
N ILE A 96 -13.86 6.60 1.34
CA ILE A 96 -12.67 6.25 0.54
C ILE A 96 -12.97 5.05 -0.37
N GLN A 97 -12.57 5.17 -1.62
CA GLN A 97 -12.80 4.19 -2.67
C GLN A 97 -11.90 2.94 -2.55
N ASP A 98 -12.10 1.97 -3.44
CA ASP A 98 -11.38 0.71 -3.43
C ASP A 98 -9.99 0.80 -4.03
N PHE A 99 -9.07 -0.01 -3.48
CA PHE A 99 -7.68 -0.12 -3.91
C PHE A 99 -7.37 -1.55 -4.37
N LYS A 100 -6.52 -1.64 -5.40
CA LYS A 100 -5.99 -2.90 -5.92
C LYS A 100 -5.10 -3.58 -4.89
N ASN A 101 -5.14 -4.91 -4.89
CA ASN A 101 -4.22 -5.75 -4.09
C ASN A 101 -4.20 -5.41 -2.59
N ASN A 102 -5.34 -5.04 -2.04
CA ASN A 102 -5.48 -4.76 -0.61
C ASN A 102 -5.31 -6.06 0.21
N PRO A 103 -4.23 -6.23 1.00
CA PRO A 103 -3.97 -7.41 1.79
C PRO A 103 -4.63 -7.35 3.18
N SER A 104 -5.54 -6.41 3.45
CA SER A 104 -6.19 -6.32 4.75
C SER A 104 -7.07 -7.54 4.99
N LEU A 105 -7.02 -8.04 6.23
CA LEU A 105 -7.85 -9.16 6.63
C LEU A 105 -9.31 -8.73 6.80
N SER A 106 -10.22 -9.62 6.44
CA SER A 106 -11.63 -9.52 6.79
C SER A 106 -11.86 -9.69 8.28
N ASP A 107 -13.00 -9.22 8.79
CA ASP A 107 -13.39 -9.42 10.19
C ASP A 107 -13.46 -10.90 10.55
N GLN A 108 -13.90 -11.75 9.62
CA GLN A 108 -13.97 -13.19 9.81
C GLN A 108 -12.57 -13.83 9.94
N GLU A 109 -11.60 -13.42 9.15
CA GLU A 109 -10.22 -13.92 9.26
C GLU A 109 -9.58 -13.49 10.59
N ILE A 110 -9.82 -12.25 11.01
CA ILE A 110 -9.35 -11.73 12.31
C ILE A 110 -9.99 -12.52 13.45
N GLU A 111 -11.29 -12.84 13.37
CA GLU A 111 -11.98 -13.67 14.35
C GLU A 111 -11.45 -15.11 14.36
N THR A 112 -11.22 -15.70 13.18
CA THR A 112 -10.65 -17.05 13.04
C THR A 112 -9.27 -17.16 13.68
N ILE A 113 -8.37 -16.22 13.42
CA ILE A 113 -7.04 -16.15 14.05
C ILE A 113 -7.19 -15.99 15.56
N SER A 114 -8.05 -15.07 15.99
CA SER A 114 -8.25 -14.80 17.42
C SER A 114 -8.78 -16.03 18.16
N HIS A 115 -9.77 -16.70 17.60
CA HIS A 115 -10.33 -17.92 18.16
C HIS A 115 -9.30 -19.06 18.25
N TRP A 116 -8.52 -19.27 17.18
CA TRP A 116 -7.44 -20.26 17.17
C TRP A 116 -6.43 -20.01 18.30
N VAL A 117 -6.02 -18.76 18.51
CA VAL A 117 -5.09 -18.41 19.59
C VAL A 117 -5.71 -18.68 20.96
N ASP A 118 -7.00 -18.32 21.17
CA ASP A 118 -7.69 -18.47 22.45
C ASP A 118 -8.00 -19.94 22.80
N THR A 119 -8.13 -20.80 21.81
CA THR A 119 -8.46 -22.24 22.00
C THR A 119 -7.24 -23.14 22.06
N GLY A 120 -6.00 -22.58 22.07
CA GLY A 120 -4.78 -23.34 22.33
C GLY A 120 -3.95 -23.66 21.11
N MET A 121 -4.23 -23.03 19.98
CA MET A 121 -3.41 -23.07 18.77
C MET A 121 -3.20 -24.49 18.22
N ALA A 122 -4.29 -25.25 18.05
CA ALA A 122 -4.24 -26.61 17.52
C ALA A 122 -3.56 -26.66 16.14
N ALA A 123 -2.67 -27.64 15.95
CA ALA A 123 -1.95 -27.81 14.67
C ALA A 123 -2.86 -28.34 13.55
N GLY A 124 -3.80 -29.23 13.89
CA GLY A 124 -4.54 -30.00 12.90
C GLY A 124 -3.64 -31.04 12.21
N ASP A 125 -4.11 -31.53 11.08
CA ASP A 125 -3.35 -32.46 10.23
C ASP A 125 -2.41 -31.70 9.31
N LEU A 126 -1.13 -31.60 9.69
CA LEU A 126 -0.12 -30.88 8.93
C LEU A 126 0.17 -31.48 7.53
N SER A 127 -0.34 -32.69 7.23
CA SER A 127 -0.25 -33.23 5.86
C SER A 127 -1.24 -32.57 4.88
N GLN A 128 -2.19 -31.81 5.41
CA GLN A 128 -3.21 -31.07 4.64
C GLN A 128 -2.83 -29.59 4.44
N LEU A 129 -1.63 -29.20 4.83
CA LEU A 129 -1.16 -27.83 4.57
C LEU A 129 -1.25 -27.50 3.07
N PRO A 130 -1.64 -26.26 2.72
CA PRO A 130 -1.54 -25.81 1.34
C PRO A 130 -0.08 -25.90 0.87
N ALA A 131 0.09 -26.09 -0.45
CA ALA A 131 1.43 -26.11 -1.02
C ALA A 131 2.20 -24.84 -0.63
N PRO A 132 3.47 -24.97 -0.17
CA PRO A 132 4.27 -23.79 0.15
C PRO A 132 4.40 -22.87 -1.06
N VAL A 133 4.21 -21.58 -0.85
CA VAL A 133 4.53 -20.59 -1.88
C VAL A 133 6.05 -20.53 -2.02
N VAL A 134 6.54 -20.77 -3.22
CA VAL A 134 7.97 -20.66 -3.52
C VAL A 134 8.27 -19.21 -3.85
N TRP A 135 8.95 -18.54 -2.94
CA TRP A 135 9.38 -17.17 -3.13
C TRP A 135 10.80 -17.14 -3.70
N GLN A 136 10.99 -16.43 -4.79
CA GLN A 136 12.31 -16.05 -5.24
C GLN A 136 12.82 -14.85 -4.43
N ALA A 137 14.13 -14.69 -4.30
CA ALA A 137 14.69 -13.50 -3.68
C ALA A 137 14.43 -12.27 -4.59
N ASP A 138 14.18 -11.13 -3.96
CA ASP A 138 13.77 -9.91 -4.67
C ASP A 138 14.74 -9.48 -5.79
N HIS A 139 16.00 -9.79 -5.68
CA HIS A 139 17.03 -9.51 -6.69
C HIS A 139 17.10 -10.54 -7.83
N GLU A 140 16.41 -11.67 -7.73
CA GLU A 140 16.49 -12.76 -8.71
C GLU A 140 15.43 -12.67 -9.80
N TYR A 141 14.36 -11.89 -9.59
CA TYR A 141 13.25 -11.85 -10.53
C TYR A 141 12.63 -10.44 -10.68
N TRP A 142 11.97 -10.22 -11.80
CA TRP A 142 11.11 -9.09 -12.04
C TRP A 142 9.65 -9.49 -11.82
N GLN A 143 8.94 -8.79 -10.92
CA GLN A 143 7.54 -9.10 -10.62
C GLN A 143 6.63 -8.89 -11.84
N LEU A 144 6.89 -7.85 -12.63
CA LEU A 144 6.12 -7.60 -13.86
C LEU A 144 6.27 -8.72 -14.88
N GLU A 145 7.45 -9.32 -14.99
CA GLU A 145 7.68 -10.48 -15.86
C GLU A 145 6.90 -11.70 -15.38
N GLN A 146 6.96 -12.01 -14.09
CA GLN A 146 6.35 -13.21 -13.52
C GLN A 146 4.85 -13.07 -13.28
N ASP A 147 4.43 -11.97 -12.63
CA ASP A 147 3.06 -11.81 -12.15
C ASP A 147 2.12 -11.30 -13.26
N GLN A 148 2.64 -10.50 -14.19
CA GLN A 148 1.87 -9.91 -15.30
C GLN A 148 2.14 -10.57 -16.65
N GLY A 149 3.14 -11.45 -16.75
CA GLY A 149 3.52 -12.12 -17.99
C GLY A 149 3.99 -11.18 -19.10
N TRP A 150 4.58 -10.04 -18.73
CA TRP A 150 4.99 -9.00 -19.69
C TRP A 150 6.33 -9.30 -20.38
N GLY A 151 7.00 -10.40 -20.02
CA GLY A 151 8.38 -10.67 -20.41
C GLY A 151 9.39 -9.83 -19.65
N PRO A 152 10.71 -10.01 -19.93
CA PRO A 152 11.75 -9.23 -19.29
C PRO A 152 11.63 -7.73 -19.60
N PRO A 153 12.22 -6.85 -18.78
CA PRO A 153 12.25 -5.42 -19.09
C PRO A 153 12.99 -5.16 -20.40
N ASP A 154 12.53 -4.18 -21.15
CA ASP A 154 13.19 -3.73 -22.40
C ASP A 154 14.54 -3.08 -22.10
N MET A 155 14.70 -2.50 -20.91
CA MET A 155 15.94 -1.85 -20.45
C MET A 155 16.18 -2.15 -18.98
N ILE A 156 17.43 -2.41 -18.61
CA ILE A 156 17.88 -2.55 -17.21
C ILE A 156 19.00 -1.57 -16.94
N ILE A 157 18.79 -0.72 -15.94
CA ILE A 157 19.75 0.30 -15.53
C ILE A 157 20.20 -0.03 -14.12
N THR A 158 21.51 -0.16 -13.92
CA THR A 158 22.09 -0.42 -12.60
C THR A 158 22.69 0.86 -12.05
N SER A 159 22.38 1.20 -10.80
CA SER A 159 22.97 2.35 -10.13
C SER A 159 24.49 2.19 -9.99
N PRO A 160 25.26 3.29 -9.89
CA PRO A 160 26.63 3.19 -9.44
C PRO A 160 26.73 2.46 -8.08
N PRO A 161 27.85 1.80 -7.74
CA PRO A 161 28.01 1.12 -6.47
C PRO A 161 28.22 2.13 -5.32
N PHE A 162 27.73 1.78 -4.12
CA PHE A 162 27.92 2.54 -2.90
C PHE A 162 28.29 1.64 -1.73
N THR A 163 29.23 2.04 -0.89
CA THR A 163 29.60 1.32 0.32
C THR A 163 28.86 1.89 1.52
N VAL A 164 28.05 1.05 2.19
CA VAL A 164 27.32 1.39 3.41
C VAL A 164 28.17 0.98 4.61
N PRO A 165 28.70 1.91 5.42
CA PRO A 165 29.53 1.59 6.58
C PRO A 165 28.74 0.89 7.69
N ALA A 166 29.42 -0.02 8.44
CA ALA A 166 28.81 -0.80 9.52
C ALA A 166 28.13 0.03 10.62
N ASN A 167 28.76 1.14 11.00
CA ASN A 167 28.39 1.97 12.17
C ASN A 167 28.18 3.41 11.71
N SER A 168 27.24 3.63 10.82
CA SER A 168 26.84 4.98 10.39
C SER A 168 25.37 5.22 10.75
N GLY A 169 24.91 6.47 10.65
CA GLY A 169 23.49 6.73 10.52
C GLY A 169 22.99 6.29 9.16
N ASP A 170 21.70 6.43 8.92
CA ASP A 170 21.10 6.26 7.59
C ASP A 170 21.84 7.11 6.55
N GLN A 171 22.05 6.55 5.36
CA GLN A 171 22.77 7.16 4.27
C GLN A 171 21.81 7.63 3.19
N TRP A 172 21.89 8.91 2.86
CA TRP A 172 21.23 9.43 1.67
C TRP A 172 22.27 9.62 0.59
N TRP A 173 22.19 8.83 -0.47
CA TRP A 173 23.18 8.84 -1.54
C TRP A 173 22.57 9.28 -2.87
N GLU A 174 23.14 10.32 -3.42
CA GLU A 174 22.82 10.88 -4.73
C GLU A 174 24.12 10.99 -5.51
N PRO A 175 24.42 10.02 -6.39
CA PRO A 175 25.61 10.12 -7.23
C PRO A 175 25.49 11.30 -8.19
N ASP A 176 26.59 12.00 -8.38
CA ASP A 176 26.68 13.04 -9.41
C ASP A 176 26.44 12.38 -10.79
N ALA A 177 25.29 12.71 -11.40
CA ALA A 177 24.81 12.22 -12.67
C ALA A 177 25.23 10.77 -12.95
N ALA A 178 24.42 9.81 -12.59
CA ALA A 178 24.54 8.49 -13.17
C ALA A 178 24.17 8.62 -14.63
N ILE A 179 25.17 8.89 -15.42
CA ILE A 179 25.08 9.04 -16.85
C ILE A 179 24.53 7.75 -17.40
N LEU A 180 23.45 7.87 -18.11
CA LEU A 180 22.91 6.79 -18.90
C LEU A 180 23.64 6.66 -20.23
N ASP A 181 24.86 6.17 -20.23
CA ASP A 181 25.35 5.41 -21.38
C ASP A 181 24.50 4.16 -21.67
N VAL A 182 23.44 3.95 -20.90
CA VAL A 182 22.55 2.78 -20.97
C VAL A 182 21.47 2.93 -22.03
N LEU A 183 21.21 4.14 -22.50
CA LEU A 183 20.42 4.37 -23.71
C LEU A 183 21.23 4.11 -25.00
N ASP A 184 22.37 3.42 -24.92
CA ASP A 184 23.16 2.91 -26.04
C ASP A 184 22.38 1.87 -26.92
N THR A 185 21.18 1.53 -26.53
CA THR A 185 20.20 1.02 -27.47
C THR A 185 19.71 2.21 -28.27
N GLU A 186 20.09 2.29 -29.52
CA GLU A 186 19.65 3.22 -30.58
C GLU A 186 18.21 3.72 -30.39
N LEU A 187 17.94 4.55 -29.35
CA LEU A 187 16.71 5.31 -29.26
C LEU A 187 16.74 6.36 -30.38
N THR A 188 16.43 5.95 -31.61
CA THR A 188 16.31 6.83 -32.77
C THR A 188 15.10 7.76 -32.66
N GLY A 189 14.66 8.07 -31.44
CA GLY A 189 13.50 8.91 -31.14
C GLY A 189 13.01 8.66 -29.71
N GLY A 190 12.07 9.47 -29.24
CA GLY A 190 11.46 9.23 -27.94
C GLY A 190 10.72 7.89 -27.89
N ARG A 191 10.80 7.19 -26.76
CA ARG A 191 10.05 5.96 -26.47
C ARG A 191 9.15 6.22 -25.27
N TRP A 192 8.05 5.48 -25.20
CA TRP A 192 7.09 5.60 -24.10
C TRP A 192 7.25 4.47 -23.11
N VAL A 193 7.38 4.83 -21.83
CA VAL A 193 7.42 3.93 -20.69
C VAL A 193 5.99 3.60 -20.26
N ARG A 194 5.69 2.34 -20.06
CA ARG A 194 4.41 1.87 -19.51
C ARG A 194 4.51 1.35 -18.09
N ALA A 195 5.70 0.93 -17.66
CA ALA A 195 5.96 0.54 -16.28
C ALA A 195 7.45 0.58 -15.94
N VAL A 196 7.74 0.71 -14.66
CA VAL A 196 9.09 0.66 -14.10
C VAL A 196 9.08 -0.22 -12.87
N GLU A 197 10.08 -1.06 -12.72
CA GLU A 197 10.29 -1.83 -11.50
C GLU A 197 11.72 -1.61 -11.00
N THR A 198 11.86 -1.38 -9.70
CA THR A 198 13.16 -1.23 -9.04
C THR A 198 13.38 -2.40 -8.09
N ARG A 199 14.56 -3.00 -8.15
CA ARG A 199 14.96 -4.10 -7.27
C ARG A 199 16.40 -3.92 -6.79
N PRO A 200 16.81 -4.56 -5.66
CA PRO A 200 18.22 -4.70 -5.33
C PRO A 200 18.97 -5.44 -6.44
N ALA A 201 20.24 -5.12 -6.66
CA ALA A 201 21.05 -5.84 -7.64
C ALA A 201 21.46 -7.25 -7.17
N ASP A 202 21.56 -7.41 -5.84
CA ASP A 202 21.92 -8.67 -5.17
C ASP A 202 21.34 -8.72 -3.76
N SER A 203 21.55 -9.83 -3.03
CA SER A 203 21.04 -10.02 -1.68
C SER A 203 21.65 -9.04 -0.66
N GLU A 204 22.92 -8.67 -0.80
CA GLU A 204 23.60 -7.75 0.11
C GLU A 204 23.04 -6.34 -0.01
N SER A 205 22.82 -5.90 -1.24
CA SER A 205 22.12 -4.63 -1.54
C SER A 205 20.70 -4.61 -0.96
N GLY A 206 19.99 -5.75 -0.98
CA GLY A 206 18.63 -5.89 -0.45
C GLY A 206 18.54 -5.62 1.07
N TYR A 207 19.58 -5.97 1.84
CA TYR A 207 19.56 -5.73 3.28
C TYR A 207 19.68 -4.25 3.66
N VAL A 208 20.34 -3.44 2.85
CA VAL A 208 20.57 -2.01 3.14
C VAL A 208 19.63 -1.09 2.40
N PHE A 209 18.91 -1.59 1.39
CA PHE A 209 17.98 -0.80 0.60
C PHE A 209 16.70 -0.49 1.37
N HIS A 210 16.41 0.80 1.61
CA HIS A 210 15.17 1.24 2.24
C HIS A 210 14.20 1.83 1.22
N HIS A 211 14.63 2.86 0.46
CA HIS A 211 13.88 3.37 -0.67
C HIS A 211 14.81 4.07 -1.68
N ALA A 212 14.34 4.17 -2.92
CA ALA A 212 15.01 4.93 -3.96
C ALA A 212 13.99 5.67 -4.82
N ASN A 213 14.35 6.87 -5.20
CA ASN A 213 13.65 7.61 -6.22
C ASN A 213 14.56 7.69 -7.45
N THR A 214 13.99 7.50 -8.62
CA THR A 214 14.67 7.76 -9.89
C THR A 214 13.90 8.83 -10.65
N SER A 215 14.62 9.70 -11.35
CA SER A 215 14.03 10.76 -12.15
C SER A 215 14.80 10.95 -13.44
N LEU A 216 14.10 11.41 -14.47
CA LEU A 216 14.71 11.76 -15.77
C LEU A 216 15.20 13.22 -15.71
N ARG A 217 16.43 13.45 -16.10
CA ARG A 217 16.97 14.80 -16.37
C ARG A 217 17.11 14.97 -17.86
N ARG A 218 16.69 16.12 -18.39
CA ARG A 218 16.88 16.50 -19.78
C ARG A 218 18.00 17.52 -19.89
N ALA A 219 18.83 17.41 -20.92
CA ALA A 219 19.95 18.33 -21.17
C ALA A 219 19.51 19.79 -21.37
N ALA A 220 18.24 20.04 -21.68
CA ALA A 220 17.65 21.35 -21.82
C ALA A 220 17.16 21.99 -20.51
N ASP A 221 17.17 21.26 -19.42
CA ASP A 221 16.77 21.78 -18.11
C ASP A 221 17.93 22.58 -17.51
N ASP A 222 18.10 23.80 -18.00
CA ASP A 222 19.12 24.76 -17.61
C ASP A 222 19.29 24.86 -16.08
N GLY A 223 20.17 24.04 -15.52
CA GLY A 223 20.83 24.28 -14.23
C GLY A 223 19.97 24.52 -12.99
N GLN A 224 18.67 24.50 -13.10
CA GLN A 224 17.80 24.47 -11.94
C GLN A 224 17.73 23.02 -11.48
N SER A 225 18.33 22.73 -10.34
CA SER A 225 18.21 21.45 -9.62
C SER A 225 16.77 21.20 -9.15
N GLY A 226 15.83 21.31 -10.07
CA GLY A 226 14.49 20.80 -9.95
C GLY A 226 14.58 19.30 -10.22
N ASN A 227 14.06 18.47 -9.33
CA ASN A 227 13.85 17.06 -9.60
C ASN A 227 13.24 16.95 -11.01
N GLY A 228 13.98 16.37 -11.95
CA GLY A 228 13.45 16.07 -13.29
C GLY A 228 12.17 15.24 -13.17
N ALA A 229 11.47 14.98 -14.26
CA ALA A 229 10.24 14.18 -14.21
C ALA A 229 10.53 12.87 -13.47
N GLY A 230 9.86 12.63 -12.31
CA GLY A 230 10.02 11.40 -11.55
C GLY A 230 9.75 10.17 -12.44
N LEU A 231 10.64 9.20 -12.45
CA LEU A 231 10.49 7.97 -13.24
C LEU A 231 9.92 6.85 -12.39
N SER A 232 10.49 6.65 -11.21
CA SER A 232 10.07 5.60 -10.30
C SER A 232 10.35 6.00 -8.85
N SER A 233 9.59 5.42 -7.93
CA SER A 233 9.87 5.53 -6.50
C SER A 233 9.61 4.20 -5.83
N ALA A 234 10.69 3.47 -5.58
CA ALA A 234 10.67 2.19 -4.89
C ALA A 234 10.93 2.37 -3.39
N ALA A 235 10.29 1.53 -2.59
CA ALA A 235 10.48 1.46 -1.15
C ALA A 235 10.21 0.04 -0.67
N VAL A 236 10.52 -0.26 0.60
CA VAL A 236 10.10 -1.52 1.22
C VAL A 236 8.59 -1.66 1.05
N GLY A 237 8.17 -2.73 0.38
CA GLY A 237 6.76 -3.00 0.05
C GLY A 237 6.25 -2.46 -1.29
N LYS A 238 7.04 -1.66 -2.00
CA LYS A 238 6.68 -1.17 -3.33
C LYS A 238 7.89 -1.20 -4.25
N ARG A 239 7.84 -2.01 -5.27
CA ARG A 239 8.90 -2.12 -6.30
C ARG A 239 8.48 -1.58 -7.66
N ILE A 240 7.17 -1.58 -7.93
CA ILE A 240 6.58 -1.35 -9.26
C ILE A 240 5.87 -0.01 -9.31
N ASP A 241 6.08 0.71 -10.41
CA ASP A 241 5.26 1.80 -10.91
C ASP A 241 4.67 1.37 -12.24
N MET A 242 3.39 0.98 -12.25
CA MET A 242 2.64 0.60 -13.43
C MET A 242 1.69 1.74 -13.80
N TYR A 243 1.89 2.30 -14.99
CA TYR A 243 1.06 3.40 -15.47
C TYR A 243 -0.28 2.91 -16.00
N PRO A 244 -1.33 3.76 -16.04
CA PRO A 244 -2.58 3.41 -16.72
C PRO A 244 -2.33 3.03 -18.17
N GLU A 245 -3.14 2.11 -18.73
CA GLU A 245 -2.98 1.60 -20.10
C GLU A 245 -2.97 2.68 -21.18
N ASP A 246 -3.67 3.80 -20.93
CA ASP A 246 -3.78 4.93 -21.84
C ASP A 246 -2.80 6.08 -21.53
N ALA A 247 -1.85 5.86 -20.59
CA ALA A 247 -0.93 6.87 -20.13
C ALA A 247 0.50 6.35 -20.02
N GLY A 248 1.47 7.20 -20.27
CA GLY A 248 2.88 6.84 -20.19
C GLY A 248 3.77 8.03 -19.90
N LYS A 249 5.05 7.75 -19.80
CA LYS A 249 6.11 8.74 -19.65
C LYS A 249 7.09 8.61 -20.79
N GLN A 250 7.41 9.70 -21.44
CA GLN A 250 8.36 9.69 -22.55
C GLN A 250 9.80 9.73 -22.05
N ILE A 251 10.63 8.82 -22.55
CA ILE A 251 12.09 8.86 -22.47
C ILE A 251 12.65 9.31 -23.81
N LEU A 252 13.57 10.24 -23.80
CA LEU A 252 14.30 10.74 -24.96
C LEU A 252 15.74 10.21 -24.98
N PRO A 253 16.41 10.17 -26.15
CA PRO A 253 17.78 9.66 -26.25
C PRO A 253 18.81 10.35 -25.36
N ASP A 254 18.62 11.65 -25.08
CA ASP A 254 19.53 12.47 -24.26
C ASP A 254 19.07 12.61 -22.79
N ASP A 255 18.04 11.85 -22.37
CA ASP A 255 17.60 11.86 -20.97
C ASP A 255 18.61 11.10 -20.09
N GLU A 256 18.94 11.68 -18.94
CA GLU A 256 19.78 11.06 -17.91
C GLU A 256 18.87 10.53 -16.77
N ILE A 257 19.21 9.37 -16.17
CA ILE A 257 18.55 8.93 -14.93
C ILE A 257 19.35 9.38 -13.73
N HIS A 258 18.69 10.09 -12.86
CA HIS A 258 19.21 10.50 -11.57
C HIS A 258 18.69 9.54 -10.49
N PHE A 259 19.61 9.01 -9.67
CA PHE A 259 19.32 8.17 -8.52
C PHE A 259 19.35 8.98 -7.24
N SER A 260 18.38 8.75 -6.36
CA SER A 260 18.34 9.28 -4.99
C SER A 260 17.95 8.15 -4.06
N MET A 261 18.95 7.55 -3.37
CA MET A 261 18.80 6.33 -2.60
C MET A 261 18.94 6.58 -1.10
N HIS A 262 18.05 5.99 -0.30
CA HIS A 262 18.11 5.98 1.14
C HIS A 262 18.46 4.57 1.63
N LEU A 263 19.60 4.45 2.28
CA LEU A 263 20.21 3.18 2.69
C LEU A 263 20.38 3.14 4.21
N TYR A 264 20.14 1.98 4.81
CA TYR A 264 20.30 1.76 6.25
C TYR A 264 21.49 0.85 6.55
N PRO A 265 22.34 1.21 7.54
CA PRO A 265 23.38 0.33 8.01
C PRO A 265 22.77 -0.85 8.78
N ILE A 266 23.40 -2.02 8.65
CA ILE A 266 22.95 -3.27 9.27
C ILE A 266 23.93 -3.83 10.31
N GLY A 267 24.80 -2.98 10.88
CA GLY A 267 25.82 -3.40 11.87
C GLY A 267 27.06 -4.07 11.27
N ARG A 268 27.11 -4.25 9.95
CA ARG A 268 28.28 -4.65 9.17
C ARG A 268 28.40 -3.80 7.91
N GLU A 269 29.61 -3.70 7.38
CA GLU A 269 29.84 -3.01 6.11
C GLU A 269 29.23 -3.81 4.96
N VAL A 270 28.58 -3.12 4.04
CA VAL A 270 28.12 -3.64 2.76
C VAL A 270 28.79 -2.84 1.66
N VAL A 271 29.66 -3.48 0.91
CA VAL A 271 30.37 -2.88 -0.22
C VAL A 271 29.59 -3.08 -1.51
N ASP A 272 29.71 -2.13 -2.42
CA ASP A 272 29.12 -2.16 -3.76
C ASP A 272 27.60 -2.38 -3.79
N ALA A 273 26.89 -1.83 -2.78
CA ALA A 273 25.42 -1.85 -2.79
C ALA A 273 24.87 -1.12 -4.02
N GLN A 274 24.00 -1.79 -4.78
CA GLN A 274 23.40 -1.28 -6.02
C GLN A 274 21.92 -1.65 -6.13
N ILE A 275 21.20 -0.87 -6.91
CA ILE A 275 19.83 -1.20 -7.35
C ILE A 275 19.80 -1.33 -8.87
N GLN A 276 18.84 -2.10 -9.35
CA GLN A 276 18.49 -2.21 -10.76
C GLN A 276 17.10 -1.60 -11.00
N VAL A 277 16.98 -0.85 -12.07
CA VAL A 277 15.72 -0.28 -12.56
C VAL A 277 15.42 -0.94 -13.90
N GLY A 278 14.37 -1.76 -13.92
CA GLY A 278 13.82 -2.36 -15.14
C GLY A 278 12.75 -1.43 -15.71
N ILE A 279 12.78 -1.21 -17.00
CA ILE A 279 11.86 -0.34 -17.72
C ILE A 279 11.16 -1.16 -18.79
N TRP A 280 9.83 -1.11 -18.81
CA TRP A 280 8.99 -1.68 -19.86
C TRP A 280 8.44 -0.57 -20.73
N LEU A 281 8.64 -0.71 -22.02
CA LEU A 281 8.24 0.27 -23.02
C LEU A 281 6.93 -0.14 -23.72
N TYR A 282 6.21 0.84 -24.23
CA TYR A 282 5.18 0.57 -25.22
C TYR A 282 5.83 -0.02 -26.49
N PRO A 283 5.09 -0.87 -27.25
CA PRO A 283 5.57 -1.34 -28.55
C PRO A 283 6.04 -0.17 -29.42
N GLU A 284 7.00 -0.45 -30.29
CA GLU A 284 7.54 0.57 -31.18
C GLU A 284 6.45 1.15 -32.10
N GLY A 285 6.35 2.49 -32.15
CA GLY A 285 5.31 3.18 -32.89
C GLY A 285 3.96 3.33 -32.18
N GLU A 286 3.82 2.77 -30.98
CA GLU A 286 2.65 2.99 -30.12
C GLU A 286 2.91 4.13 -29.14
N GLU A 287 1.96 5.04 -29.03
CA GLU A 287 2.00 6.16 -28.10
C GLU A 287 0.75 6.14 -27.22
N PRO A 288 0.91 6.29 -25.89
CA PRO A 288 -0.24 6.45 -25.00
C PRO A 288 -0.93 7.78 -25.27
N LYS A 289 -2.23 7.83 -25.01
CA LYS A 289 -3.04 9.04 -25.23
C LYS A 289 -2.63 10.18 -24.29
N TYR A 290 -2.18 9.84 -23.06
CA TYR A 290 -1.87 10.82 -22.03
C TYR A 290 -0.45 10.66 -21.49
N THR A 291 0.07 11.77 -20.93
CA THR A 291 1.28 11.75 -20.12
C THR A 291 0.91 11.59 -18.66
N THR A 292 1.64 10.74 -17.94
CA THR A 292 1.45 10.54 -16.50
C THR A 292 2.66 10.98 -15.69
N ASN A 293 2.46 11.27 -14.40
CA ASN A 293 3.51 11.54 -13.45
C ASN A 293 3.20 10.87 -12.11
N ASP A 294 3.98 9.84 -11.74
CA ASP A 294 3.78 9.07 -10.50
C ASP A 294 4.44 9.71 -9.27
N GLU A 295 5.13 10.82 -9.45
CA GLU A 295 5.90 11.47 -8.40
C GLU A 295 5.47 12.92 -8.14
N THR A 296 4.23 13.27 -8.51
CA THR A 296 3.67 14.59 -8.13
C THR A 296 3.54 14.66 -6.62
N SER A 297 4.32 15.54 -6.00
CA SER A 297 4.40 15.64 -4.54
C SER A 297 3.65 16.88 -4.03
N PHE A 298 2.80 16.66 -3.03
CA PHE A 298 2.10 17.71 -2.29
C PHE A 298 2.60 17.70 -0.86
N ASN A 299 3.28 18.79 -0.45
CA ASN A 299 3.84 18.89 0.88
C ASN A 299 2.82 19.46 1.86
N SER A 300 2.59 18.77 2.98
CA SER A 300 1.89 19.36 4.10
C SER A 300 2.75 20.49 4.69
N GLY A 301 2.14 21.63 5.01
CA GLY A 301 2.88 22.81 5.47
C GLY A 301 3.52 23.66 4.37
N GLU A 302 3.24 23.38 3.10
CA GLU A 302 3.63 24.23 1.97
C GLU A 302 2.43 25.09 1.52
N SER A 303 2.66 26.39 1.36
CA SER A 303 1.75 27.25 0.64
C SER A 303 2.48 27.84 -0.56
N ARG A 304 2.22 27.30 -1.75
CA ARG A 304 2.83 27.79 -3.00
C ARG A 304 2.41 29.23 -3.31
N ASP A 305 1.18 29.57 -2.95
CA ASP A 305 0.62 30.91 -3.20
C ASP A 305 1.32 32.02 -2.43
N LEU A 306 1.99 31.68 -1.31
CA LEU A 306 2.71 32.63 -0.48
C LEU A 306 4.23 32.65 -0.81
N GLY A 307 4.71 31.81 -1.72
CA GLY A 307 6.14 31.71 -2.05
C GLY A 307 7.04 31.29 -0.89
N LEU A 308 6.45 30.65 0.13
CA LEU A 308 7.20 30.17 1.29
C LEU A 308 7.99 28.90 0.95
N PRO A 309 9.21 28.76 1.48
CA PRO A 309 10.02 27.56 1.30
C PRO A 309 9.28 26.31 1.83
N ARG A 310 9.61 25.14 1.29
CA ARG A 310 9.09 23.87 1.78
C ARG A 310 9.37 23.70 3.28
N TYR A 311 8.36 23.20 4.03
CA TYR A 311 8.48 22.82 5.45
C TYR A 311 8.88 23.93 6.41
N THR A 312 8.63 25.20 6.10
CA THR A 312 8.88 26.30 7.07
C THR A 312 8.13 26.13 8.38
N ASP A 313 7.01 25.42 8.34
CA ASP A 313 6.13 25.24 9.49
C ASP A 313 6.40 23.93 10.26
N LEU A 314 7.36 23.08 9.81
CA LEU A 314 7.68 21.85 10.48
C LEU A 314 8.59 22.11 11.67
N LEU A 315 7.96 22.22 12.84
CA LEU A 315 8.63 22.42 14.12
C LEU A 315 7.83 21.73 15.23
N ILE A 316 8.20 20.49 15.55
CA ILE A 316 7.46 19.67 16.51
C ILE A 316 8.08 19.85 17.90
N PRO A 317 7.28 20.28 18.91
CA PRO A 317 7.80 20.46 20.27
C PRO A 317 8.08 19.10 20.96
N PRO A 318 8.97 19.08 21.96
CA PRO A 318 9.11 17.93 22.84
C PRO A 318 7.76 17.48 23.42
N HIS A 319 7.53 16.17 23.46
CA HIS A 319 6.32 15.53 23.98
C HIS A 319 5.01 16.03 23.35
N GLY A 320 5.07 16.59 22.13
CA GLY A 320 3.94 17.21 21.48
C GLY A 320 3.56 16.58 20.14
N TYR A 321 2.42 17.01 19.65
CA TYR A 321 1.91 16.70 18.32
C TYR A 321 2.00 17.93 17.43
N GLN A 322 2.15 17.70 16.13
CA GLN A 322 1.96 18.73 15.13
C GLN A 322 1.09 18.22 13.99
N MET A 323 0.09 19.01 13.64
CA MET A 323 -0.69 18.80 12.41
C MET A 323 -0.25 19.81 11.37
N LEU A 324 0.23 19.32 10.25
CA LEU A 324 0.58 20.13 9.08
C LEU A 324 -0.52 20.02 8.04
N ARG A 325 -0.78 21.12 7.34
CA ARG A 325 -1.80 21.18 6.30
C ARG A 325 -1.30 22.01 5.10
N GLY A 326 -1.36 21.41 3.91
CA GLY A 326 -1.06 22.06 2.64
C GLY A 326 -2.29 22.13 1.74
N ASN A 327 -2.45 23.20 0.96
CA ASN A 327 -3.55 23.40 0.03
C ASN A 327 -3.02 23.64 -1.37
N PHE A 328 -3.59 22.96 -2.37
CA PHE A 328 -3.18 23.05 -3.77
C PHE A 328 -4.40 23.12 -4.67
N VAL A 329 -4.41 24.05 -5.60
CA VAL A 329 -5.47 24.16 -6.60
C VAL A 329 -5.01 23.50 -7.89
N LEU A 330 -5.82 22.59 -8.42
CA LEU A 330 -5.53 21.95 -9.70
C LEU A 330 -5.76 22.94 -10.86
N GLU A 331 -4.73 23.15 -11.66
CA GLU A 331 -4.79 24.01 -12.84
C GLU A 331 -5.31 23.29 -14.09
N GLN A 332 -5.39 21.96 -14.04
CA GLN A 332 -5.87 21.08 -15.10
C GLN A 332 -6.76 19.98 -14.51
N ASN A 333 -7.59 19.35 -15.34
CA ASN A 333 -8.29 18.14 -14.91
C ASN A 333 -7.29 17.00 -14.69
N ALA A 334 -7.58 16.16 -13.72
CA ALA A 334 -6.69 15.10 -13.30
C ALA A 334 -7.43 13.78 -13.05
N ARG A 335 -6.77 12.68 -13.38
CA ARG A 335 -7.12 11.33 -12.96
C ARG A 335 -6.03 10.83 -12.02
N VAL A 336 -6.40 10.51 -10.77
CA VAL A 336 -5.47 9.98 -9.77
C VAL A 336 -5.52 8.46 -9.81
N HIS A 337 -4.39 7.80 -10.04
CA HIS A 337 -4.33 6.34 -10.07
C HIS A 337 -3.65 5.74 -8.83
N SER A 338 -2.81 6.50 -8.14
CA SER A 338 -2.18 6.05 -6.90
C SER A 338 -1.92 7.18 -5.92
N ILE A 339 -1.85 6.85 -4.63
CA ILE A 339 -1.46 7.78 -3.56
C ILE A 339 -0.51 7.06 -2.60
N ARG A 340 0.58 7.74 -2.23
CA ARG A 340 1.56 7.29 -1.25
C ARG A 340 1.89 8.38 -0.26
N GLY A 341 1.81 8.06 1.03
CA GLY A 341 2.30 8.93 2.09
C GLY A 341 3.82 8.85 2.25
N HIS A 342 4.42 9.92 2.78
CA HIS A 342 5.81 9.92 3.22
C HIS A 342 6.02 10.84 4.42
N MET A 343 6.44 10.23 5.51
CA MET A 343 6.92 10.87 6.75
C MET A 343 8.13 10.08 7.25
N HIS A 344 8.68 10.46 8.40
CA HIS A 344 9.73 9.69 9.06
C HIS A 344 9.22 9.03 10.37
N LEU A 345 10.07 8.95 11.39
CA LEU A 345 9.82 8.18 12.61
C LEU A 345 8.66 8.71 13.47
N ARG A 346 8.28 9.99 13.32
CA ARG A 346 7.21 10.61 14.10
C ARG A 346 5.89 10.72 13.33
N GLY A 347 5.81 10.12 12.16
CA GLY A 347 4.55 10.07 11.40
C GLY A 347 3.45 9.32 12.15
N GLY A 348 2.24 9.89 12.20
CA GLY A 348 1.04 9.25 12.72
C GLY A 348 0.12 8.82 11.58
N TYR A 349 -0.43 9.76 10.84
CA TYR A 349 -1.22 9.48 9.64
C TYR A 349 -1.11 10.61 8.61
N GLN A 350 -1.44 10.30 7.38
CA GLN A 350 -1.65 11.29 6.31
C GLN A 350 -3.03 11.12 5.70
N MET A 351 -3.67 12.25 5.36
CA MET A 351 -4.99 12.27 4.76
C MET A 351 -5.03 13.26 3.60
N MET A 352 -5.68 12.86 2.52
CA MET A 352 -5.95 13.70 1.37
C MET A 352 -7.45 13.93 1.22
N GLU A 353 -7.84 15.18 1.33
CA GLU A 353 -9.17 15.67 1.06
C GLU A 353 -9.21 16.46 -0.26
N VAL A 354 -10.35 16.49 -0.89
CA VAL A 354 -10.59 17.32 -2.06
C VAL A 354 -11.84 18.18 -1.86
N ILE A 355 -11.78 19.41 -2.36
CA ILE A 355 -12.94 20.30 -2.50
C ILE A 355 -13.14 20.56 -3.97
N TYR A 356 -14.22 20.05 -4.51
CA TYR A 356 -14.60 20.25 -5.91
C TYR A 356 -15.03 21.69 -6.19
N PRO A 357 -15.01 22.16 -7.45
CA PRO A 357 -15.45 23.52 -7.78
C PRO A 357 -16.90 23.85 -7.39
N ASP A 358 -17.74 22.82 -7.25
CA ASP A 358 -19.14 22.96 -6.79
C ASP A 358 -19.26 23.04 -5.24
N GLY A 359 -18.14 22.96 -4.52
CA GLY A 359 -18.08 22.99 -3.05
C GLY A 359 -18.27 21.63 -2.36
N ARG A 360 -18.53 20.56 -3.08
CA ARG A 360 -18.57 19.20 -2.55
C ARG A 360 -17.19 18.82 -2.00
N ARG A 361 -17.16 18.09 -0.88
CA ARG A 361 -15.94 17.62 -0.23
C ARG A 361 -15.91 16.10 -0.19
N GLU A 362 -14.71 15.56 -0.32
CA GLU A 362 -14.47 14.12 -0.29
C GLU A 362 -13.11 13.84 0.32
N VAL A 363 -13.00 12.78 1.12
CA VAL A 363 -11.72 12.21 1.54
C VAL A 363 -11.37 11.13 0.52
N ILE A 364 -10.34 11.36 -0.26
CA ILE A 364 -9.92 10.39 -1.29
C ILE A 364 -8.93 9.37 -0.77
N ASN A 365 -8.17 9.71 0.31
CA ASN A 365 -7.23 8.77 0.92
C ASN A 365 -6.94 9.12 2.38
N LYS A 366 -6.68 8.09 3.20
CA LYS A 366 -6.08 8.19 4.53
C LYS A 366 -5.14 7.01 4.72
N ILE A 367 -3.90 7.28 5.11
CA ILE A 367 -2.85 6.29 5.35
C ILE A 367 -2.39 6.43 6.80
N ASP A 368 -2.62 5.42 7.63
CA ASP A 368 -1.98 5.30 8.93
C ASP A 368 -0.52 4.93 8.70
N TRP A 369 0.38 5.78 9.23
CA TRP A 369 1.78 5.73 8.85
C TRP A 369 2.55 4.61 9.58
N ASN A 370 3.38 3.92 8.82
CA ASN A 370 4.39 3.01 9.36
C ASN A 370 5.73 3.31 8.69
N HIS A 371 6.73 3.75 9.46
CA HIS A 371 8.04 4.12 8.93
C HIS A 371 8.77 2.96 8.22
N LEU A 372 8.56 1.74 8.67
CA LEU A 372 9.20 0.55 8.10
C LEU A 372 8.50 0.04 6.83
N TRP A 373 7.32 0.58 6.50
CA TRP A 373 6.52 0.10 5.38
C TRP A 373 5.80 1.26 4.66
N HIS A 374 6.31 1.65 3.51
CA HIS A 374 5.75 2.75 2.73
C HIS A 374 4.60 2.24 1.83
N THR A 375 3.40 2.26 2.36
CA THR A 375 2.21 1.82 1.63
C THR A 375 1.88 2.76 0.47
N THR A 376 1.67 2.18 -0.72
CA THR A 376 1.12 2.86 -1.88
C THR A 376 -0.25 2.27 -2.18
N HIS A 377 -1.28 3.10 -2.13
CA HIS A 377 -2.63 2.72 -2.51
C HIS A 377 -2.82 2.97 -4.02
N ILE A 378 -3.08 1.92 -4.78
CA ILE A 378 -3.39 1.98 -6.21
C ILE A 378 -4.89 1.77 -6.35
N TYR A 379 -5.61 2.76 -6.91
CA TYR A 379 -7.05 2.68 -7.06
C TYR A 379 -7.47 1.60 -8.05
N GLU A 380 -8.58 0.92 -7.76
CA GLU A 380 -9.31 0.16 -8.78
C GLU A 380 -9.70 1.08 -9.94
N ASP A 381 -9.78 0.55 -11.15
CA ASP A 381 -9.88 1.37 -12.36
C ASP A 381 -11.10 2.30 -12.37
N LEU A 382 -12.27 1.81 -11.91
CA LEU A 382 -13.47 2.62 -11.79
C LEU A 382 -13.51 3.51 -10.54
N SER A 383 -12.63 3.26 -9.57
CA SER A 383 -12.50 4.00 -8.32
C SER A 383 -11.50 5.15 -8.39
N ARG A 384 -10.76 5.29 -9.48
CA ARG A 384 -9.77 6.37 -9.68
C ARG A 384 -10.46 7.74 -9.56
N PRO A 385 -10.04 8.63 -8.62
CA PRO A 385 -10.61 9.96 -8.54
C PRO A 385 -10.43 10.73 -9.86
N LEU A 386 -11.54 11.26 -10.40
CA LEU A 386 -11.56 12.21 -11.51
C LEU A 386 -11.79 13.59 -10.93
N LEU A 387 -10.76 14.41 -10.97
CA LEU A 387 -10.70 15.72 -10.33
C LEU A 387 -10.72 16.82 -11.39
N PRO A 388 -11.82 17.59 -11.51
CA PRO A 388 -11.88 18.67 -12.47
C PRO A 388 -10.92 19.81 -12.10
N LYS A 389 -10.48 20.56 -13.08
CA LYS A 389 -9.75 21.83 -12.92
C LYS A 389 -10.45 22.72 -11.90
N GLY A 390 -9.67 23.35 -11.02
CA GLY A 390 -10.18 24.17 -9.91
C GLY A 390 -10.47 23.38 -8.63
N THR A 391 -10.32 22.05 -8.63
CA THR A 391 -10.40 21.26 -7.40
C THR A 391 -9.26 21.65 -6.47
N VAL A 392 -9.59 21.85 -5.19
CA VAL A 392 -8.59 22.10 -4.14
C VAL A 392 -8.24 20.78 -3.47
N LEU A 393 -6.95 20.41 -3.52
CA LEU A 393 -6.39 19.31 -2.75
C LEU A 393 -5.96 19.81 -1.37
N ILE A 394 -6.25 19.06 -0.32
CA ILE A 394 -5.84 19.37 1.06
C ILE A 394 -5.06 18.17 1.60
N ALA A 395 -3.74 18.34 1.70
CA ALA A 395 -2.85 17.36 2.31
C ALA A 395 -2.71 17.63 3.80
N THR A 396 -3.12 16.69 4.65
CA THR A 396 -2.99 16.76 6.10
C THR A 396 -2.04 15.68 6.60
N SER A 397 -1.09 16.05 7.47
CA SER A 397 -0.17 15.10 8.12
C SER A 397 -0.17 15.34 9.62
N LEU A 398 -0.33 14.26 10.41
CA LEU A 398 -0.16 14.26 11.85
C LEU A 398 1.22 13.72 12.19
N LEU A 399 1.96 14.47 13.00
CA LEU A 399 3.28 14.10 13.53
C LEU A 399 3.20 13.99 15.05
N ASP A 400 3.74 12.91 15.61
CA ASP A 400 3.70 12.55 17.02
C ASP A 400 5.12 12.43 17.60
N ASN A 401 5.53 13.44 18.36
CA ASN A 401 6.81 13.46 19.07
C ASN A 401 6.66 13.10 20.57
N THR A 402 5.63 12.35 20.94
CA THR A 402 5.44 11.89 22.31
C THR A 402 6.21 10.60 22.61
N ALA A 403 6.31 10.26 23.90
CA ALA A 403 6.86 8.98 24.34
C ALA A 403 5.94 7.77 24.04
N ASP A 404 4.68 8.01 23.69
CA ASP A 404 3.73 6.95 23.31
C ASP A 404 3.96 6.45 21.86
N ASN A 405 4.69 7.21 21.05
CA ASN A 405 5.09 6.78 19.71
C ASN A 405 6.31 5.83 19.81
N PRO A 406 6.15 4.52 19.55
CA PRO A 406 7.23 3.54 19.71
C PRO A 406 8.38 3.74 18.71
N SER A 407 8.17 4.48 17.63
CA SER A 407 9.19 4.77 16.62
C SER A 407 9.98 6.03 16.92
N ASN A 408 9.56 6.83 17.92
CA ASN A 408 10.22 8.08 18.25
C ASN A 408 11.55 7.82 18.99
N PRO A 409 12.71 8.21 18.43
CA PRO A 409 14.00 7.92 19.05
C PRO A 409 14.29 8.79 20.29
N ASP A 410 13.72 9.99 20.37
CA ASP A 410 13.95 10.93 21.48
C ASP A 410 12.80 11.94 21.57
N PRO A 411 11.86 11.76 22.50
CA PRO A 411 10.73 12.67 22.68
C PRO A 411 11.11 14.01 23.34
N ASP A 412 12.31 14.13 23.92
CA ASP A 412 12.76 15.35 24.60
C ASP A 412 13.31 16.43 23.66
N GLN A 413 13.50 16.07 22.36
CA GLN A 413 14.06 16.96 21.35
C GLN A 413 12.99 17.73 20.58
N TRP A 414 13.31 18.96 20.18
CA TRP A 414 12.62 19.65 19.10
C TRP A 414 12.95 18.99 17.77
N VAL A 415 11.95 18.80 16.92
CA VAL A 415 12.10 18.16 15.61
C VAL A 415 11.80 19.16 14.51
N VAL A 416 12.72 19.25 13.55
CA VAL A 416 12.62 20.12 12.37
C VAL A 416 12.69 19.30 11.10
N TYR A 417 12.42 19.95 9.97
CA TYR A 417 12.64 19.34 8.66
C TYR A 417 14.07 18.84 8.49
N ASN A 418 14.20 17.59 8.08
CA ASN A 418 15.48 17.00 7.70
C ASN A 418 15.23 15.82 6.74
N ARG A 419 16.15 15.59 5.81
CA ARG A 419 16.11 14.43 4.90
C ARG A 419 16.45 13.11 5.59
N ARG A 420 17.17 13.14 6.71
CA ARG A 420 17.47 11.97 7.54
C ARG A 420 16.31 11.64 8.45
N SER A 421 16.13 10.36 8.78
CA SER A 421 15.02 9.87 9.61
C SER A 421 14.98 10.46 11.02
N ALA A 422 16.10 10.97 11.55
CA ALA A 422 16.15 11.67 12.83
C ALA A 422 15.36 12.99 12.86
N GLY A 423 15.25 13.68 11.73
CA GLY A 423 14.32 14.79 11.54
C GLY A 423 13.02 14.32 10.91
N GLU A 424 12.24 15.23 10.32
CA GLU A 424 10.94 14.88 9.74
C GLU A 424 10.71 15.45 8.33
N MET A 425 9.83 14.77 7.60
CA MET A 425 9.19 15.19 6.37
C MET A 425 7.69 14.96 6.45
N ALA A 426 6.92 15.63 5.60
CA ALA A 426 5.49 15.42 5.51
C ALA A 426 5.01 15.76 4.09
N HIS A 427 5.02 14.78 3.19
CA HIS A 427 4.49 14.95 1.85
C HIS A 427 3.70 13.72 1.38
N ILE A 428 2.75 13.96 0.51
CA ILE A 428 1.93 12.93 -0.13
C ILE A 428 2.27 12.95 -1.61
N ARG A 429 2.54 11.77 -2.17
CA ARG A 429 2.87 11.59 -3.59
C ARG A 429 1.69 10.97 -4.32
N PHE A 430 1.49 11.45 -5.53
CA PHE A 430 0.41 11.06 -6.40
C PHE A 430 0.94 10.48 -7.70
N GLY A 431 0.37 9.37 -8.10
CA GLY A 431 0.31 8.98 -9.50
C GLY A 431 -0.86 9.71 -10.16
N ILE A 432 -0.56 10.64 -11.03
CA ILE A 432 -1.55 11.55 -11.64
C ILE A 432 -1.38 11.61 -13.15
N THR A 433 -2.50 11.55 -13.85
CA THR A 433 -2.58 11.78 -15.29
C THR A 433 -3.36 13.07 -15.54
N TRP A 434 -2.78 14.00 -16.29
CA TRP A 434 -3.43 15.24 -16.69
C TRP A 434 -4.34 14.99 -17.90
N ILE A 435 -5.60 15.41 -17.81
CA ILE A 435 -6.62 15.10 -18.80
C ILE A 435 -7.12 16.39 -19.48
N PRO A 436 -7.10 16.48 -20.82
CA PRO A 436 -7.73 17.60 -21.56
C PRO A 436 -9.23 17.74 -21.24
N ASP A 437 -9.76 18.96 -21.32
CA ASP A 437 -11.15 19.27 -20.96
C ASP A 437 -12.14 18.40 -21.73
N GLU A 438 -11.94 18.23 -23.04
CA GLU A 438 -12.83 17.44 -23.92
C GLU A 438 -12.85 15.95 -23.57
N ASP A 439 -11.73 15.39 -23.13
CA ASP A 439 -11.64 14.00 -22.73
C ASP A 439 -12.17 13.76 -21.32
N PHE A 440 -12.03 14.74 -20.44
CA PHE A 440 -12.44 14.62 -19.04
C PHE A 440 -13.96 14.41 -18.91
N GLU A 441 -14.75 15.18 -19.64
CA GLU A 441 -16.21 15.04 -19.63
C GLU A 441 -16.66 13.66 -20.14
N GLN A 442 -16.01 13.16 -21.20
CA GLN A 442 -16.27 11.83 -21.73
C GLN A 442 -15.90 10.73 -20.72
N MET A 443 -14.77 10.88 -20.03
CA MET A 443 -14.30 9.95 -19.02
C MET A 443 -15.25 9.89 -17.81
N VAL A 444 -15.78 11.02 -17.37
CA VAL A 444 -16.79 11.10 -16.29
C VAL A 444 -18.08 10.38 -16.73
N ALA A 445 -18.58 10.69 -17.92
CA ALA A 445 -19.82 10.09 -18.45
C ALA A 445 -19.68 8.56 -18.62
N GLU A 446 -18.55 8.11 -19.14
CA GLU A 446 -18.28 6.68 -19.33
C GLU A 446 -18.20 5.94 -17.99
N ARG A 447 -17.52 6.50 -16.99
CA ARG A 447 -17.48 5.91 -15.66
C ARG A 447 -18.87 5.80 -15.04
N GLU A 448 -19.69 6.84 -15.16
CA GLU A 448 -21.08 6.79 -14.66
C GLU A 448 -21.91 5.72 -15.36
N ARG A 449 -21.71 5.51 -16.65
CA ARG A 449 -22.36 4.47 -17.42
C ARG A 449 -21.96 3.08 -16.89
N LEU A 450 -20.66 2.83 -16.75
CA LEU A 450 -20.12 1.54 -16.28
C LEU A 450 -20.57 1.22 -14.86
N LEU A 451 -20.57 2.20 -13.95
CA LEU A 451 -21.06 2.00 -12.58
C LEU A 451 -22.55 1.65 -12.55
N LYS A 452 -23.38 2.28 -13.39
CA LYS A 452 -24.80 1.93 -13.50
C LYS A 452 -25.04 0.53 -14.07
N GLU A 453 -24.18 0.05 -14.95
CA GLU A 453 -24.25 -1.32 -15.48
C GLU A 453 -23.90 -2.36 -14.43
N LEU A 454 -22.91 -2.08 -13.57
CA LEU A 454 -22.54 -2.96 -12.47
C LEU A 454 -23.62 -3.04 -11.38
N ASP A 455 -24.36 -1.96 -11.15
CA ASP A 455 -25.44 -1.92 -10.15
C ASP A 455 -26.74 -2.62 -10.64
N GLN A 456 -26.82 -3.02 -11.92
CA GLN A 456 -27.96 -3.77 -12.42
C GLN A 456 -27.84 -5.23 -11.97
N PRO A 457 -28.89 -5.79 -11.31
CA PRO A 457 -28.89 -7.22 -11.00
C PRO A 457 -28.74 -8.01 -12.32
N ALA A 458 -27.89 -9.05 -12.29
CA ALA A 458 -27.76 -9.96 -13.42
C ALA A 458 -29.17 -10.38 -13.84
N ALA A 459 -29.53 -10.12 -15.10
CA ALA A 459 -30.78 -10.60 -15.63
C ALA A 459 -30.75 -12.12 -15.50
N ASP A 460 -31.70 -12.67 -14.73
CA ASP A 460 -31.87 -14.12 -14.63
C ASP A 460 -31.94 -14.67 -16.04
N GLU A 461 -30.91 -15.40 -16.47
CA GLU A 461 -30.96 -16.24 -17.67
C GLU A 461 -32.01 -17.33 -17.43
N GLU A 462 -33.21 -17.14 -18.02
CA GLU A 462 -34.26 -18.16 -18.08
C GLU A 462 -33.86 -19.34 -19.01
#